data_8ea93a3e5965b76e3b20e8cd6289d741
#
_entry.id   8ea93a3e5965b76e3b20e8cd6289d741
#
_cell.length_a   1.000
_cell.length_b   1.000
_cell.length_c   1.000
_cell.angle_alpha   90.00
_cell.angle_beta   90.00
_cell.angle_gamma   90.00
#
_symmetry.space_group_name_H-M   'P 1'
#
loop_
_entity.id
_entity.type
_entity.pdbx_description
1 polymer ?
#
loop_
_entity_poly.entity_id
_entity_poly.type
_entity_poly.pdbx_seq_one_letter_code
_entity_poly.pdbx_strand_id
1 'polypeptide(L)'
;MEFKNVTVKHKANVYHDGKVTSRTVITPQGEMKTLGVMLPGTYRFSTQAPERIDLTQGQCRVKLADQQNWNSYQAGESFNVPGNSHFEIEIGEFLDYVCHFE
;
A
#
# COMPACT_ATOMS: atom_id res chain seq x y z
N MET A 1 14.55 -5.47 -6.62
CA MET A 1 13.50 -6.08 -7.46
C MET A 1 12.85 -5.02 -8.33
N GLU A 2 12.33 -5.43 -9.46
CA GLU A 2 11.74 -4.50 -10.42
C GLU A 2 10.61 -5.15 -11.17
N PHE A 3 9.71 -4.34 -11.71
CA PHE A 3 8.71 -4.80 -12.68
C PHE A 3 9.21 -4.45 -14.07
N LYS A 4 9.22 -5.45 -14.97
CA LYS A 4 9.70 -5.27 -16.35
C LYS A 4 8.53 -5.22 -17.30
N ASN A 5 8.68 -4.40 -18.36
CA ASN A 5 7.72 -4.32 -19.46
C ASN A 5 6.30 -3.97 -18.98
N VAL A 6 6.21 -3.10 -17.99
CA VAL A 6 4.92 -2.68 -17.45
C VAL A 6 4.44 -1.40 -18.13
N THR A 7 3.13 -1.22 -18.14
CA THR A 7 2.51 0.04 -18.50
C THR A 7 2.39 0.88 -17.24
N VAL A 8 2.85 2.12 -17.29
CA VAL A 8 2.74 3.05 -16.16
C VAL A 8 1.73 4.13 -16.53
N LYS A 9 0.71 4.30 -15.70
CA LYS A 9 -0.21 5.42 -15.85
C LYS A 9 0.48 6.69 -15.34
N HIS A 10 0.50 7.73 -16.16
CA HIS A 10 1.31 8.91 -15.85
C HIS A 10 0.69 9.80 -14.76
N LYS A 11 -0.59 9.64 -14.46
CA LYS A 11 -1.26 10.46 -13.46
C LYS A 11 -1.13 9.79 -12.08
N ALA A 12 -0.70 10.56 -11.09
CA ALA A 12 -0.57 10.06 -9.72
C ALA A 12 -1.93 9.83 -9.08
N ASN A 13 -1.99 8.83 -8.21
CA ASN A 13 -3.06 8.67 -7.23
C ASN A 13 -2.64 9.46 -5.99
N VAL A 14 -3.47 10.38 -5.55
CA VAL A 14 -3.13 11.28 -4.43
C VAL A 14 -4.21 11.14 -3.37
N TYR A 15 -3.79 10.82 -2.14
CA TYR A 15 -4.67 10.64 -1.00
C TYR A 15 -4.18 11.48 0.18
N HIS A 16 -5.10 11.76 1.12
CA HIS A 16 -4.76 12.42 2.39
C HIS A 16 -3.93 13.69 2.20
N ASP A 17 -4.44 14.59 1.35
CA ASP A 17 -3.83 15.90 1.10
C ASP A 17 -2.38 15.80 0.60
N GLY A 18 -2.10 14.79 -0.22
CA GLY A 18 -0.77 14.61 -0.81
C GLY A 18 0.22 13.86 0.06
N LYS A 19 -0.19 13.43 1.24
CA LYS A 19 0.72 12.69 2.13
C LYS A 19 0.90 11.24 1.72
N VAL A 20 -0.01 10.71 0.91
CA VAL A 20 0.09 9.37 0.32
C VAL A 20 -0.08 9.51 -1.17
N THR A 21 0.92 9.04 -1.93
CA THR A 21 0.88 9.08 -3.39
C THR A 21 1.32 7.74 -3.95
N SER A 22 0.80 7.40 -5.13
CA SER A 22 1.22 6.20 -5.84
C SER A 22 1.07 6.39 -7.34
N ARG A 23 1.73 5.51 -8.10
CA ARG A 23 1.55 5.38 -9.54
C ARG A 23 1.02 3.98 -9.83
N THR A 24 0.05 3.91 -10.73
CA THR A 24 -0.51 2.62 -11.15
C THR A 24 0.34 2.04 -12.25
N VAL A 25 0.70 0.76 -12.09
CA VAL A 25 1.37 -0.01 -13.14
C VAL A 25 0.51 -1.21 -13.50
N ILE A 26 0.58 -1.61 -14.77
CA ILE A 26 -0.14 -2.78 -15.28
C ILE A 26 0.90 -3.71 -15.88
N THR A 27 0.93 -4.95 -15.39
CA THR A 27 1.89 -5.95 -15.85
C THR A 27 1.51 -6.47 -17.24
N PRO A 28 2.42 -7.15 -17.96
CA PRO A 28 2.08 -7.75 -19.23
C PRO A 28 0.93 -8.76 -19.16
N GLN A 29 0.69 -9.35 -17.97
CA GLN A 29 -0.41 -10.28 -17.75
C GLN A 29 -1.73 -9.56 -17.41
N GLY A 30 -1.71 -8.23 -17.33
CA GLY A 30 -2.91 -7.45 -17.02
C GLY A 30 -3.17 -7.22 -15.54
N GLU A 31 -2.24 -7.60 -14.68
CA GLU A 31 -2.37 -7.37 -13.24
C GLU A 31 -2.10 -5.91 -12.91
N MET A 32 -2.92 -5.35 -12.03
CA MET A 32 -2.77 -3.97 -11.59
C MET A 32 -2.06 -3.91 -10.24
N LYS A 33 -1.09 -3.02 -10.13
CA LYS A 33 -0.35 -2.77 -8.90
C LYS A 33 -0.15 -1.27 -8.75
N THR A 34 0.12 -0.82 -7.52
CA THR A 34 0.51 0.57 -7.31
C THR A 34 1.85 0.62 -6.57
N LEU A 35 2.66 1.59 -6.94
CA LEU A 35 3.97 1.84 -6.33
C LEU A 35 3.89 3.21 -5.67
N GLY A 36 4.09 3.27 -4.37
CA GLY A 36 3.82 4.52 -3.68
C GLY A 36 4.68 4.77 -2.46
N VAL A 37 4.45 5.96 -1.90
CA VAL A 37 5.10 6.43 -0.69
C VAL A 37 4.04 7.02 0.22
N MET A 38 4.16 6.71 1.52
CA MET A 38 3.36 7.33 2.57
C MET A 38 4.27 8.13 3.47
N LEU A 39 3.91 9.40 3.69
CA LEU A 39 4.61 10.28 4.63
C LEU A 39 4.15 10.02 6.07
N PRO A 40 4.84 10.58 7.08
CA PRO A 40 4.43 10.38 8.48
C PRO A 40 2.98 10.76 8.72
N GLY A 41 2.30 9.93 9.50
CA GLY A 41 0.90 10.14 9.85
C GLY A 41 0.18 8.84 10.11
N THR A 42 -1.10 8.96 10.44
CA THR A 42 -1.99 7.82 10.62
C THR A 42 -3.10 7.96 9.59
N TYR A 43 -3.32 6.91 8.80
CA TYR A 43 -4.25 6.94 7.69
C TYR A 43 -5.22 5.77 7.76
N ARG A 44 -6.43 6.00 7.24
CA ARG A 44 -7.43 4.95 7.07
C ARG A 44 -7.69 4.76 5.59
N PHE A 45 -7.68 3.52 5.15
CA PHE A 45 -7.99 3.13 3.76
C PHE A 45 -9.07 2.08 3.75
N SER A 46 -9.95 2.18 2.77
CA SER A 46 -10.98 1.17 2.51
C SER A 46 -10.55 0.32 1.32
N THR A 47 -10.97 -0.95 1.33
CA THR A 47 -10.66 -1.88 0.25
C THR A 47 -11.94 -2.33 -0.46
N GLN A 48 -11.83 -2.61 -1.76
CA GLN A 48 -12.85 -3.32 -2.53
C GLN A 48 -12.36 -4.73 -2.82
N ALA A 49 -11.29 -4.85 -3.60
CA ALA A 49 -10.60 -6.12 -3.79
C ALA A 49 -9.67 -6.39 -2.60
N PRO A 50 -9.35 -7.66 -2.33
CA PRO A 50 -8.28 -7.96 -1.37
C PRO A 50 -6.96 -7.36 -1.84
N GLU A 51 -6.12 -6.96 -0.89
CA GLU A 51 -4.83 -6.36 -1.17
C GLU A 51 -3.71 -7.05 -0.42
N ARG A 52 -2.54 -7.16 -1.05
CA ARG A 52 -1.30 -7.48 -0.37
C ARG A 52 -0.38 -6.29 -0.51
N ILE A 53 0.13 -5.81 0.61
CA ILE A 53 1.03 -4.66 0.62
C ILE A 53 2.41 -5.12 1.05
N ASP A 54 3.39 -4.92 0.15
CA ASP A 54 4.79 -5.23 0.39
C ASP A 54 5.49 -3.95 0.81
N LEU A 55 6.24 -4.01 1.92
CA LEU A 55 7.05 -2.89 2.37
C LEU A 55 8.43 -3.01 1.75
N THR A 56 8.84 -2.01 0.99
CA THR A 56 10.15 -2.00 0.33
C THR A 56 11.15 -1.17 1.11
N GLN A 57 10.71 -0.10 1.79
CA GLN A 57 11.55 0.68 2.69
C GLN A 57 10.70 1.22 3.82
N GLY A 58 11.29 1.39 4.99
CA GLY A 58 10.62 1.96 6.14
C GLY A 58 9.91 0.93 6.99
N GLN A 59 9.00 1.41 7.81
CA GLN A 59 8.24 0.56 8.72
C GLN A 59 6.91 1.20 9.03
N CYS A 60 5.97 0.38 9.50
CA CYS A 60 4.64 0.85 9.84
C CYS A 60 3.99 -0.04 10.90
N ARG A 61 2.87 0.44 11.44
CA ARG A 61 1.96 -0.38 12.24
C ARG A 61 0.61 -0.39 11.56
N VAL A 62 -0.05 -1.53 11.57
CA VAL A 62 -1.33 -1.75 10.88
C VAL A 62 -2.34 -2.34 11.84
N LYS A 63 -3.56 -1.83 11.81
CA LYS A 63 -4.69 -2.41 12.51
C LYS A 63 -5.79 -2.68 11.49
N LEU A 64 -6.14 -3.95 11.31
CA LEU A 64 -7.22 -4.36 10.42
C LEU A 64 -8.57 -4.10 11.08
N ALA A 65 -9.64 -4.06 10.27
CA ALA A 65 -10.98 -3.69 10.73
C ALA A 65 -11.50 -4.54 11.88
N ASP A 66 -11.17 -5.85 11.87
CA ASP A 66 -11.66 -6.80 12.88
C ASP A 66 -10.67 -7.03 14.03
N GLN A 67 -9.59 -6.25 14.06
CA GLN A 67 -8.54 -6.38 15.08
C GLN A 67 -8.60 -5.21 16.05
N GLN A 68 -8.17 -5.46 17.29
CA GLN A 68 -8.06 -4.44 18.31
C GLN A 68 -6.61 -4.03 18.57
N ASN A 69 -5.66 -4.80 18.04
CA ASN A 69 -4.24 -4.58 18.24
C ASN A 69 -3.56 -4.12 16.97
N TRP A 70 -2.52 -3.32 17.13
CA TRP A 70 -1.66 -2.89 16.05
C TRP A 70 -0.54 -3.92 15.86
N ASN A 71 -0.27 -4.26 14.60
CA ASN A 71 0.84 -5.14 14.24
C ASN A 71 1.89 -4.35 13.50
N SER A 72 3.16 -4.57 13.84
CA SER A 72 4.29 -3.85 13.25
C SER A 72 4.89 -4.64 12.09
N TYR A 73 5.23 -3.90 11.04
CA TYR A 73 5.88 -4.47 9.84
C TYR A 73 7.04 -3.57 9.44
N GLN A 74 8.07 -4.18 8.86
CA GLN A 74 9.25 -3.46 8.36
C GLN A 74 9.60 -3.89 6.95
N ALA A 75 10.54 -3.19 6.34
CA ALA A 75 11.00 -3.47 4.98
C ALA A 75 11.31 -4.96 4.80
N GLY A 76 10.85 -5.53 3.70
CA GLY A 76 10.97 -6.95 3.40
C GLY A 76 9.77 -7.78 3.84
N GLU A 77 8.87 -7.21 4.62
CA GLU A 77 7.65 -7.90 5.07
C GLU A 77 6.44 -7.44 4.27
N SER A 78 5.37 -8.19 4.39
CA SER A 78 4.10 -7.91 3.72
C SER A 78 2.94 -8.12 4.68
N PHE A 79 1.81 -7.48 4.40
CA PHE A 79 0.56 -7.79 5.09
C PHE A 79 -0.59 -7.83 4.09
N ASN A 80 -1.62 -8.60 4.44
CA ASN A 80 -2.80 -8.78 3.61
C ASN A 80 -4.00 -8.09 4.23
N VAL A 81 -4.85 -7.50 3.39
CA VAL A 81 -6.09 -6.86 3.82
C VAL A 81 -7.24 -7.52 3.06
N PRO A 82 -8.29 -7.96 3.75
CA PRO A 82 -9.45 -8.53 3.08
C PRO A 82 -10.13 -7.52 2.16
N GLY A 83 -10.87 -8.02 1.16
CA GLY A 83 -11.73 -7.18 0.34
C GLY A 83 -12.92 -6.67 1.14
N ASN A 84 -13.55 -5.61 0.64
CA ASN A 84 -14.74 -4.99 1.23
C ASN A 84 -14.54 -4.70 2.73
N SER A 85 -13.38 -4.14 3.07
CA SER A 85 -12.98 -3.91 4.45
C SER A 85 -12.27 -2.56 4.56
N HIS A 86 -11.54 -2.35 5.64
CA HIS A 86 -10.70 -1.18 5.85
C HIS A 86 -9.55 -1.54 6.78
N PHE A 87 -8.56 -0.66 6.83
CA PHE A 87 -7.46 -0.79 7.78
C PHE A 87 -6.94 0.60 8.14
N GLU A 88 -6.28 0.68 9.28
CA GLU A 88 -5.55 1.87 9.69
C GLU A 88 -4.06 1.56 9.65
N ILE A 89 -3.28 2.53 9.21
CA ILE A 89 -1.83 2.40 9.10
C ILE A 89 -1.16 3.63 9.70
N GLU A 90 -0.15 3.40 10.54
CA GLU A 90 0.60 4.46 11.20
C GLU A 90 2.03 4.44 10.70
N ILE A 91 2.49 5.58 10.21
CA ILE A 91 3.83 5.76 9.64
C ILE A 91 4.59 6.77 10.50
N GLY A 92 5.77 6.36 11.01
CA GLY A 92 6.61 7.24 11.82
C GLY A 92 7.50 8.16 11.02
N GLU A 93 8.17 7.63 9.99
CA GLU A 93 9.06 8.43 9.14
C GLU A 93 8.53 8.47 7.71
N PHE A 94 8.63 7.37 6.99
CA PHE A 94 8.03 7.23 5.67
C PHE A 94 7.90 5.74 5.38
N LEU A 95 7.07 5.42 4.40
CA LEU A 95 6.92 4.05 3.92
C LEU A 95 6.96 4.05 2.40
N ASP A 96 7.82 3.21 1.82
CA ASP A 96 7.82 2.91 0.40
C ASP A 96 7.19 1.54 0.22
N TYR A 97 6.20 1.42 -0.66
CA TYR A 97 5.40 0.20 -0.71
C TYR A 97 4.93 -0.16 -2.11
N VAL A 98 4.61 -1.43 -2.27
CA VAL A 98 3.92 -1.94 -3.47
C VAL A 98 2.61 -2.54 -3.00
N CYS A 99 1.51 -2.13 -3.63
CA CYS A 99 0.20 -2.71 -3.37
C CYS A 99 -0.19 -3.61 -4.54
N HIS A 100 -0.50 -4.87 -4.22
CA HIS A 100 -1.01 -5.85 -5.17
C HIS A 100 -2.51 -6.00 -4.95
N PHE A 101 -3.29 -5.83 -6.01
CA PHE A 101 -4.75 -6.04 -5.98
C PHE A 101 -5.04 -7.47 -6.43
N GLU A 102 -5.73 -8.22 -5.58
CA GLU A 102 -5.96 -9.65 -5.83
C GLU A 102 -7.41 -10.02 -6.10
#